data_3646093add30f761e2797ab05417bbc1
#
_entry.id   3646093add30f761e2797ab05417bbc1
#
_cell.length_a   1.000
_cell.length_b   1.000
_cell.length_c   1.000
_cell.angle_alpha   90.00
_cell.angle_beta   90.00
_cell.angle_gamma   90.00
#
_symmetry.space_group_name_H-M   'P 1'
#
loop_
_entity.id
_entity.type
_entity.pdbx_description
1 polymer ?
#
loop_
_entity_poly.entity_id
_entity_poly.type
_entity_poly.pdbx_seq_one_letter_code
_entity_poly.pdbx_strand_id
1 'polypeptide(L)'
;AYRNGTYYFYFPHPSGDDWNNTWRVGIATSKHPAKDFTVQDKYIDMIGMEDDCFAMIDPCVFVDDDDQAYFYYGGGGRCVGAKMKDNMMELAEPLRAMEGLKDFHEAAWVHKKDGVYYLSYADNHAENGKGANRLNYATSNSPLGPWTYQGVYLEPTGCDTSHGSIAEYNGEWYAFYHNCSISGRGNLRSICVDKLYYNPCLLYTSDAAD
;
A
#
# COMPACT_ATOMS: atom_id res chain seq x y z
N ALA A 1 -6.60 6.52 -6.28
CA ALA A 1 -7.94 5.95 -6.45
C ALA A 1 -8.76 6.73 -7.49
N TYR A 2 -9.80 6.10 -8.01
CA TYR A 2 -10.75 6.73 -8.94
C TYR A 2 -12.18 6.47 -8.45
N ARG A 3 -13.01 7.51 -8.45
CA ARG A 3 -14.44 7.40 -8.14
C ARG A 3 -15.23 8.55 -8.77
N ASN A 4 -16.36 8.25 -9.40
CA ASN A 4 -17.29 9.24 -9.94
C ASN A 4 -16.63 10.32 -10.83
N GLY A 5 -15.75 9.91 -11.75
CA GLY A 5 -15.09 10.84 -12.68
C GLY A 5 -14.01 11.72 -12.04
N THR A 6 -13.53 11.37 -10.83
CA THR A 6 -12.47 12.08 -10.14
C THR A 6 -11.37 11.12 -9.73
N TYR A 7 -10.12 11.48 -10.00
CA TYR A 7 -8.93 10.81 -9.55
C TYR A 7 -8.47 11.45 -8.24
N TYR A 8 -8.13 10.59 -7.27
CA TYR A 8 -7.63 10.98 -5.96
C TYR A 8 -6.21 10.47 -5.79
N PHE A 9 -5.30 11.36 -5.45
CA PHE A 9 -3.92 11.06 -5.13
C PHE A 9 -3.69 11.33 -3.64
N TYR A 10 -3.36 10.29 -2.89
CA TYR A 10 -3.07 10.36 -1.47
C TYR A 10 -1.55 10.32 -1.27
N PHE A 11 -1.04 11.20 -0.45
CA PHE A 11 0.41 11.30 -0.25
C PHE A 11 0.75 11.58 1.22
N PRO A 12 1.79 10.94 1.76
CA PRO A 12 2.27 11.26 3.10
C PRO A 12 2.96 12.61 3.09
N HIS A 13 2.77 13.38 4.14
CA HIS A 13 3.38 14.70 4.30
C HIS A 13 3.80 14.91 5.74
N PRO A 14 5.09 15.19 6.03
CA PRO A 14 5.50 15.61 7.37
C PRO A 14 4.88 16.98 7.66
N SER A 15 4.25 17.12 8.82
CA SER A 15 3.65 18.39 9.25
C SER A 15 4.16 18.76 10.62
N GLY A 16 5.00 19.78 10.71
CA GLY A 16 5.62 20.26 11.94
C GLY A 16 7.12 20.00 11.96
N ASP A 17 7.73 20.31 13.10
CA ASP A 17 9.18 20.30 13.26
C ASP A 17 9.74 18.89 13.59
N ASP A 18 8.89 17.98 14.02
CA ASP A 18 9.28 16.59 14.30
C ASP A 18 8.87 15.64 13.16
N TRP A 19 9.82 15.32 12.32
CA TRP A 19 9.68 14.36 11.23
C TRP A 19 9.05 13.02 11.63
N ASN A 20 9.34 12.53 12.82
CA ASN A 20 8.93 11.20 13.24
C ASN A 20 7.47 11.12 13.71
N ASN A 21 6.90 12.23 14.18
CA ASN A 21 5.63 12.24 14.90
C ASN A 21 4.52 13.02 14.20
N THR A 22 4.77 13.58 13.02
CA THR A 22 3.82 14.49 12.38
C THR A 22 3.42 14.10 10.97
N TRP A 23 3.48 12.81 10.66
CA TRP A 23 3.04 12.33 9.37
C TRP A 23 1.53 12.49 9.19
N ARG A 24 1.18 13.10 8.10
CA ARG A 24 -0.19 13.31 7.68
C ARG A 24 -0.40 12.78 6.27
N VAL A 25 -1.64 12.49 5.91
CA VAL A 25 -1.98 12.10 4.55
C VAL A 25 -2.74 13.24 3.89
N GLY A 26 -2.07 13.88 2.95
CA GLY A 26 -2.66 14.89 2.08
C GLY A 26 -3.42 14.25 0.93
N ILE A 27 -4.30 15.04 0.30
CA ILE A 27 -5.11 14.62 -0.81
C ILE A 27 -4.98 15.62 -1.95
N ALA A 28 -4.81 15.14 -3.16
CA ALA A 28 -4.97 15.94 -4.36
C ALA A 28 -5.97 15.30 -5.31
N THR A 29 -6.74 16.10 -6.03
CA THR A 29 -7.78 15.60 -6.94
C THR A 29 -7.58 16.12 -8.36
N SER A 30 -7.97 15.31 -9.34
CA SER A 30 -7.96 15.68 -10.76
C SER A 30 -9.08 15.02 -11.53
N LYS A 31 -9.39 15.57 -12.72
CA LYS A 31 -10.21 14.91 -13.75
C LYS A 31 -9.37 14.08 -14.72
N HIS A 32 -8.05 14.09 -14.56
CA HIS A 32 -7.11 13.32 -15.36
C HIS A 32 -6.25 12.41 -14.47
N PRO A 33 -5.92 11.19 -14.91
CA PRO A 33 -5.20 10.21 -14.08
C PRO A 33 -3.74 10.60 -13.74
N ALA A 34 -3.11 11.46 -14.56
CA ALA A 34 -1.66 11.70 -14.47
C ALA A 34 -1.26 13.17 -14.45
N LYS A 35 -2.21 14.10 -14.38
CA LYS A 35 -1.90 15.55 -14.41
C LYS A 35 -3.02 16.40 -13.81
N ASP A 36 -2.75 17.69 -13.69
CA ASP A 36 -3.70 18.73 -13.26
C ASP A 36 -4.30 18.44 -11.86
N PHE A 37 -3.51 17.86 -10.98
CA PHE A 37 -3.91 17.60 -9.60
C PHE A 37 -3.91 18.90 -8.78
N THR A 38 -5.02 19.12 -8.08
CA THR A 38 -5.17 20.23 -7.12
C THR A 38 -5.14 19.67 -5.72
N VAL A 39 -4.21 20.14 -4.90
CA VAL A 39 -4.10 19.76 -3.49
C VAL A 39 -5.27 20.33 -2.71
N GLN A 40 -5.86 19.52 -1.85
CA GLN A 40 -6.96 19.91 -0.98
C GLN A 40 -6.45 20.59 0.30
N ASP A 41 -7.24 21.50 0.87
CA ASP A 41 -6.84 22.29 2.03
C ASP A 41 -6.82 21.50 3.36
N LYS A 42 -7.26 20.24 3.34
CA LYS A 42 -7.37 19.38 4.54
C LYS A 42 -6.64 18.08 4.34
N TYR A 43 -6.00 17.62 5.41
CA TYR A 43 -5.51 16.26 5.55
C TYR A 43 -6.65 15.31 5.94
N ILE A 44 -6.44 14.00 5.74
CA ILE A 44 -7.33 12.99 6.33
C ILE A 44 -7.18 13.06 7.86
N ASP A 45 -8.31 13.21 8.55
CA ASP A 45 -8.35 13.10 10.01
C ASP A 45 -8.26 11.63 10.41
N MET A 46 -7.18 11.27 11.12
CA MET A 46 -6.84 9.90 11.51
C MET A 46 -7.59 9.50 12.79
N ILE A 47 -8.92 9.43 12.71
CA ILE A 47 -9.80 9.08 13.83
C ILE A 47 -9.36 7.74 14.45
N GLY A 48 -9.16 7.70 15.75
CA GLY A 48 -8.77 6.49 16.50
C GLY A 48 -7.26 6.24 16.54
N MET A 49 -6.45 7.13 15.94
CA MET A 49 -4.99 7.11 16.14
C MET A 49 -4.59 8.10 17.22
N GLU A 50 -3.62 7.69 18.01
CA GLU A 50 -2.95 8.58 18.97
C GLU A 50 -1.84 9.37 18.27
N ASP A 51 -1.45 10.50 18.85
CA ASP A 51 -0.51 11.46 18.25
C ASP A 51 0.94 10.91 18.10
N ASP A 52 1.27 9.78 18.70
CA ASP A 52 2.61 9.16 18.71
C ASP A 52 2.85 8.09 17.63
N CYS A 53 2.17 8.21 16.49
CA CYS A 53 2.26 7.24 15.41
C CYS A 53 3.56 7.36 14.63
N PHE A 54 4.63 6.80 15.15
CA PHE A 54 5.94 6.76 14.49
C PHE A 54 5.86 6.08 13.10
N ALA A 55 6.40 6.76 12.09
CA ALA A 55 6.57 6.28 10.72
C ALA A 55 5.28 5.76 10.03
N MET A 56 4.12 6.28 10.39
CA MET A 56 2.85 5.95 9.75
C MET A 56 2.73 6.68 8.41
N ILE A 57 2.99 5.97 7.32
CA ILE A 57 3.09 6.48 5.95
C ILE A 57 2.42 5.53 4.95
N ASP A 58 2.68 5.71 3.67
CA ASP A 58 2.30 4.84 2.55
C ASP A 58 0.78 4.57 2.47
N PRO A 59 -0.01 5.63 2.24
CA PRO A 59 -1.45 5.48 2.12
C PRO A 59 -1.84 4.69 0.86
N CYS A 60 -2.79 3.77 1.04
CA CYS A 60 -3.48 3.08 -0.04
C CYS A 60 -4.98 3.30 0.11
N VAL A 61 -5.67 3.57 -0.99
CA VAL A 61 -7.14 3.59 -1.02
C VAL A 61 -7.63 2.60 -2.06
N PHE A 62 -8.41 1.65 -1.59
CA PHE A 62 -9.09 0.64 -2.39
C PHE A 62 -10.58 0.98 -2.49
N VAL A 63 -11.14 0.92 -3.69
CA VAL A 63 -12.58 1.06 -3.94
C VAL A 63 -13.12 -0.30 -4.33
N ASP A 64 -14.05 -0.82 -3.56
CA ASP A 64 -14.65 -2.14 -3.77
C ASP A 64 -15.73 -2.11 -4.86
N ASP A 65 -16.26 -3.30 -5.23
CA ASP A 65 -17.25 -3.48 -6.28
C ASP A 65 -18.60 -2.80 -5.95
N ASP A 66 -18.86 -2.53 -4.67
CA ASP A 66 -20.05 -1.81 -4.18
C ASP A 66 -19.82 -0.28 -4.05
N ASP A 67 -18.74 0.24 -4.62
CA ASP A 67 -18.30 1.63 -4.51
C ASP A 67 -17.89 2.07 -3.10
N GLN A 68 -17.81 1.18 -2.11
CA GLN A 68 -17.27 1.52 -0.80
C GLN A 68 -15.75 1.66 -0.88
N ALA A 69 -15.24 2.80 -0.47
CA ALA A 69 -13.81 3.04 -0.38
C ALA A 69 -13.27 2.68 1.01
N TYR A 70 -12.07 2.12 1.03
CA TYR A 70 -11.32 1.74 2.21
C TYR A 70 -9.93 2.37 2.18
N PHE A 71 -9.53 2.94 3.30
CA PHE A 71 -8.23 3.56 3.49
C PHE A 71 -7.33 2.64 4.31
N TYR A 72 -6.07 2.52 3.90
CA TYR A 72 -5.04 1.78 4.62
C TYR A 72 -3.78 2.62 4.64
N TYR A 73 -3.05 2.55 5.73
CA TYR A 73 -1.70 3.09 5.78
C TYR A 73 -0.92 2.46 6.94
N GLY A 74 0.39 2.62 6.94
CA GLY A 74 1.18 2.11 8.05
C GLY A 74 2.66 2.18 7.83
N GLY A 75 3.38 2.05 8.93
CA GLY A 75 4.83 1.99 9.01
C GLY A 75 5.24 1.61 10.41
N GLY A 76 6.55 1.40 10.65
CA GLY A 76 7.05 1.04 11.96
C GLY A 76 6.49 -0.28 12.52
N GLY A 77 6.06 -1.20 11.65
CA GLY A 77 5.51 -2.49 12.07
C GLY A 77 3.99 -2.49 12.32
N ARG A 78 3.29 -1.41 12.01
CA ARG A 78 1.84 -1.29 12.24
C ARG A 78 1.10 -0.90 10.97
N CYS A 79 0.09 -1.68 10.58
CA CYS A 79 -0.85 -1.37 9.51
C CYS A 79 -2.24 -1.14 10.09
N VAL A 80 -2.91 -0.09 9.67
CA VAL A 80 -4.28 0.24 10.06
C VAL A 80 -5.14 0.54 8.85
N GLY A 81 -6.45 0.41 9.00
CA GLY A 81 -7.40 0.72 7.94
C GLY A 81 -8.78 1.06 8.48
N ALA A 82 -9.60 1.71 7.66
CA ALA A 82 -10.97 2.09 7.95
C ALA A 82 -11.77 2.29 6.66
N LYS A 83 -13.09 2.29 6.79
CA LYS A 83 -13.98 2.78 5.73
C LYS A 83 -13.82 4.28 5.54
N MET A 84 -13.90 4.72 4.29
CA MET A 84 -14.00 6.12 3.94
C MET A 84 -15.45 6.55 3.73
N LYS A 85 -15.71 7.84 3.93
CA LYS A 85 -16.95 8.48 3.49
C LYS A 85 -16.99 8.61 1.97
N ASP A 86 -18.17 8.85 1.43
CA ASP A 86 -18.41 8.97 -0.01
C ASP A 86 -17.61 10.10 -0.68
N ASN A 87 -17.18 11.09 0.09
CA ASN A 87 -16.35 12.19 -0.42
C ASN A 87 -14.90 11.80 -0.71
N MET A 88 -14.47 10.58 -0.35
CA MET A 88 -13.11 10.09 -0.54
C MET A 88 -12.02 10.88 0.21
N MET A 89 -12.41 11.73 1.15
CA MET A 89 -11.49 12.64 1.85
C MET A 89 -11.54 12.51 3.38
N GLU A 90 -12.50 11.74 3.89
CA GLU A 90 -12.71 11.56 5.33
C GLU A 90 -12.95 10.07 5.65
N LEU A 91 -12.54 9.67 6.84
CA LEU A 91 -12.87 8.35 7.38
C LEU A 91 -14.31 8.33 7.89
N ALA A 92 -15.01 7.23 7.66
CA ALA A 92 -16.38 6.99 8.14
C ALA A 92 -16.41 6.36 9.53
N GLU A 93 -15.32 5.77 9.95
CA GLU A 93 -15.15 5.05 11.22
C GLU A 93 -13.71 5.21 11.74
N PRO A 94 -13.43 4.95 13.02
CA PRO A 94 -12.08 4.94 13.55
C PRO A 94 -11.20 3.90 12.86
N LEU A 95 -9.91 4.24 12.71
CA LEU A 95 -8.88 3.32 12.24
C LEU A 95 -8.74 2.13 13.19
N ARG A 96 -8.54 0.95 12.62
CA ARG A 96 -8.30 -0.29 13.36
C ARG A 96 -7.12 -1.05 12.78
N ALA A 97 -6.45 -1.83 13.62
CA ALA A 97 -5.32 -2.66 13.19
C ALA A 97 -5.74 -3.69 12.14
N MET A 98 -4.90 -3.90 11.14
CA MET A 98 -5.02 -4.99 10.18
C MET A 98 -4.40 -6.24 10.81
N GLU A 99 -5.22 -7.01 11.52
CA GLU A 99 -4.79 -8.20 12.25
C GLU A 99 -4.45 -9.36 11.30
N GLY A 100 -3.43 -10.16 11.68
CA GLY A 100 -3.02 -11.37 10.96
C GLY A 100 -1.91 -11.16 9.94
N LEU A 101 -1.39 -9.94 9.80
CA LEU A 101 -0.18 -9.67 9.01
C LEU A 101 1.06 -10.17 9.76
N LYS A 102 2.01 -10.72 9.02
CA LYS A 102 3.28 -11.19 9.58
C LYS A 102 4.41 -10.25 9.14
N ASP A 103 5.21 -9.81 10.11
CA ASP A 103 6.42 -8.99 9.87
C ASP A 103 6.16 -7.72 9.04
N PHE A 104 4.97 -7.13 9.14
CA PHE A 104 4.62 -5.90 8.42
C PHE A 104 5.61 -4.79 8.76
N HIS A 105 6.14 -4.13 7.73
CA HIS A 105 6.99 -2.94 7.87
C HIS A 105 6.27 -1.70 7.37
N GLU A 106 5.95 -1.63 6.07
CA GLU A 106 5.34 -0.47 5.40
C GLU A 106 4.73 -0.88 4.04
N ALA A 107 4.34 0.09 3.21
CA ALA A 107 3.94 -0.10 1.82
C ALA A 107 2.67 -0.95 1.62
N ALA A 108 1.63 -0.70 2.40
CA ALA A 108 0.36 -1.40 2.26
C ALA A 108 -0.29 -1.14 0.89
N TRP A 109 -0.71 -2.21 0.22
CA TRP A 109 -1.51 -2.15 -1.01
C TRP A 109 -2.62 -3.18 -0.99
N VAL A 110 -3.86 -2.77 -1.28
CA VAL A 110 -5.01 -3.68 -1.31
C VAL A 110 -5.60 -3.77 -2.71
N HIS A 111 -5.90 -5.00 -3.13
CA HIS A 111 -6.69 -5.28 -4.33
C HIS A 111 -7.62 -6.47 -4.09
N LYS A 112 -8.55 -6.69 -5.01
CA LYS A 112 -9.50 -7.80 -4.96
C LYS A 112 -9.45 -8.60 -6.24
N LYS A 113 -9.47 -9.93 -6.11
CA LYS A 113 -9.58 -10.84 -7.24
C LYS A 113 -10.46 -12.03 -6.88
N ASP A 114 -11.43 -12.33 -7.75
CA ASP A 114 -12.36 -13.47 -7.59
C ASP A 114 -13.03 -13.53 -6.19
N GLY A 115 -13.40 -12.35 -5.65
CA GLY A 115 -14.05 -12.21 -4.35
C GLY A 115 -13.12 -12.30 -3.14
N VAL A 116 -11.83 -12.52 -3.35
CA VAL A 116 -10.81 -12.55 -2.29
C VAL A 116 -10.06 -11.21 -2.25
N TYR A 117 -9.87 -10.67 -1.06
CA TYR A 117 -9.05 -9.47 -0.83
C TYR A 117 -7.61 -9.89 -0.56
N TYR A 118 -6.69 -9.16 -1.17
CA TYR A 118 -5.25 -9.31 -1.03
C TYR A 118 -4.68 -8.03 -0.46
N LEU A 119 -3.95 -8.10 0.64
CA LEU A 119 -3.15 -7.01 1.17
C LEU A 119 -1.69 -7.39 1.00
N SER A 120 -0.98 -6.66 0.15
CA SER A 120 0.46 -6.79 -0.04
C SER A 120 1.21 -5.68 0.69
N TYR A 121 2.43 -5.96 1.14
CA TYR A 121 3.21 -5.05 1.96
C TYR A 121 4.69 -5.41 1.97
N ALA A 122 5.53 -4.45 2.32
CA ALA A 122 6.94 -4.70 2.60
C ALA A 122 7.08 -5.26 4.02
N ASP A 123 7.89 -6.28 4.20
CA ASP A 123 8.20 -6.85 5.50
C ASP A 123 9.43 -6.20 6.15
N ASN A 124 9.62 -6.48 7.43
CA ASN A 124 10.80 -6.06 8.17
C ASN A 124 11.77 -7.23 8.35
N HIS A 125 11.97 -7.99 7.29
CA HIS A 125 12.88 -9.12 7.28
C HIS A 125 14.30 -8.67 6.97
N ALA A 126 15.25 -9.05 7.82
CA ALA A 126 16.68 -8.83 7.59
C ALA A 126 17.40 -10.17 7.51
N GLU A 127 18.07 -10.43 6.38
CA GLU A 127 18.97 -11.56 6.23
C GLU A 127 20.42 -11.08 6.18
N ASN A 128 21.30 -11.79 6.89
CA ASN A 128 22.74 -11.52 6.89
C ASN A 128 23.14 -10.06 7.23
N GLY A 129 22.37 -9.40 8.11
CA GLY A 129 22.64 -8.04 8.55
C GLY A 129 22.34 -6.96 7.50
N LYS A 130 21.69 -7.32 6.40
CA LYS A 130 21.15 -6.37 5.43
C LYS A 130 19.65 -6.28 5.61
N GLY A 131 19.13 -5.08 5.77
CA GLY A 131 17.70 -4.82 5.67
C GLY A 131 17.25 -5.27 4.27
N ALA A 132 16.38 -6.23 4.22
CA ALA A 132 15.88 -6.77 2.97
C ALA A 132 14.38 -6.84 3.07
N ASN A 133 13.72 -5.79 2.63
CA ASN A 133 12.27 -5.75 2.57
C ASN A 133 11.81 -6.58 1.37
N ARG A 134 11.24 -7.74 1.66
CA ARG A 134 10.52 -8.55 0.69
C ARG A 134 9.11 -7.99 0.56
N LEU A 135 8.44 -8.28 -0.55
CA LEU A 135 7.02 -8.01 -0.67
C LEU A 135 6.22 -9.26 -0.35
N ASN A 136 5.55 -9.19 0.78
CA ASN A 136 4.65 -10.20 1.32
C ASN A 136 3.20 -9.94 0.91
N TYR A 137 2.34 -10.96 1.08
CA TYR A 137 0.91 -10.77 0.98
C TYR A 137 0.14 -11.60 1.99
N ALA A 138 -1.04 -11.12 2.30
CA ALA A 138 -2.05 -11.80 3.11
C ALA A 138 -3.40 -11.72 2.38
N THR A 139 -4.29 -12.66 2.68
CA THR A 139 -5.64 -12.73 2.08
C THR A 139 -6.72 -12.62 3.13
N SER A 140 -7.92 -12.18 2.72
CA SER A 140 -9.11 -12.11 3.57
C SER A 140 -10.39 -12.22 2.73
N ASN A 141 -11.48 -12.60 3.38
CA ASN A 141 -12.83 -12.53 2.82
C ASN A 141 -13.51 -11.18 3.10
N SER A 142 -12.81 -10.26 3.75
CA SER A 142 -13.30 -8.92 4.09
C SER A 142 -12.20 -7.88 3.83
N PRO A 143 -12.55 -6.68 3.33
CA PRO A 143 -11.57 -5.65 3.01
C PRO A 143 -10.76 -5.15 4.22
N LEU A 144 -11.31 -5.27 5.42
CA LEU A 144 -10.63 -4.86 6.66
C LEU A 144 -10.19 -6.05 7.54
N GLY A 145 -10.01 -7.21 6.93
CA GLY A 145 -9.55 -8.41 7.63
C GLY A 145 -10.63 -9.14 8.44
N PRO A 146 -10.25 -10.08 9.33
CA PRO A 146 -8.87 -10.46 9.64
C PRO A 146 -8.15 -11.06 8.43
N TRP A 147 -6.84 -10.86 8.39
CA TRP A 147 -5.97 -11.29 7.31
C TRP A 147 -5.28 -12.61 7.64
N THR A 148 -5.01 -13.41 6.63
CA THR A 148 -4.23 -14.64 6.74
C THR A 148 -2.98 -14.50 5.88
N TYR A 149 -1.82 -14.52 6.51
CA TYR A 149 -0.53 -14.48 5.82
C TYR A 149 -0.38 -15.65 4.86
N GLN A 150 0.07 -15.40 3.64
CA GLN A 150 0.22 -16.39 2.60
C GLN A 150 1.69 -16.63 2.19
N GLY A 151 2.52 -15.60 2.19
CA GLY A 151 3.91 -15.74 1.80
C GLY A 151 4.51 -14.49 1.17
N VAL A 152 5.65 -14.69 0.52
CA VAL A 152 6.40 -13.69 -0.25
C VAL A 152 6.03 -13.82 -1.71
N TYR A 153 5.76 -12.72 -2.40
CA TYR A 153 5.55 -12.73 -3.85
C TYR A 153 6.68 -12.06 -4.64
N LEU A 154 7.53 -11.29 -3.95
CA LEU A 154 8.73 -10.70 -4.53
C LEU A 154 9.86 -10.66 -3.50
N GLU A 155 10.99 -11.25 -3.87
CA GLU A 155 12.21 -11.22 -3.07
C GLU A 155 12.90 -9.84 -3.13
N PRO A 156 13.87 -9.55 -2.24
CA PRO A 156 14.53 -8.25 -2.17
C PRO A 156 15.19 -7.85 -3.49
N THR A 157 14.94 -6.63 -3.93
CA THR A 157 15.45 -6.08 -5.20
C THR A 157 16.75 -5.29 -5.06
N GLY A 158 17.40 -5.36 -3.89
CA GLY A 158 18.67 -4.66 -3.60
C GLY A 158 18.50 -3.18 -3.26
N CYS A 159 17.28 -2.69 -3.12
CA CYS A 159 17.00 -1.33 -2.66
C CYS A 159 17.03 -1.21 -1.14
N ASP A 160 17.12 0.02 -0.63
CA ASP A 160 17.11 0.30 0.81
C ASP A 160 15.76 -0.06 1.44
N THR A 161 14.68 0.12 0.69
CA THR A 161 13.30 -0.28 1.05
C THR A 161 12.62 -0.87 -0.18
N SER A 162 11.48 -1.53 0.00
CA SER A 162 10.63 -2.03 -1.08
C SER A 162 9.23 -1.44 -0.99
N HIS A 163 8.66 -1.14 -2.14
CA HIS A 163 7.27 -0.71 -2.27
C HIS A 163 6.67 -1.34 -3.51
N GLY A 164 5.49 -1.91 -3.40
CA GLY A 164 4.81 -2.55 -4.52
C GLY A 164 3.35 -2.16 -4.64
N SER A 165 2.82 -2.34 -5.84
CA SER A 165 1.39 -2.28 -6.11
C SER A 165 1.00 -3.35 -7.12
N ILE A 166 -0.25 -3.77 -7.07
CA ILE A 166 -0.77 -4.81 -7.95
C ILE A 166 -2.02 -4.26 -8.64
N ALA A 167 -2.07 -4.41 -9.95
CA ALA A 167 -3.20 -3.94 -10.75
C ALA A 167 -3.52 -4.90 -11.89
N GLU A 168 -4.80 -4.96 -12.24
CA GLU A 168 -5.28 -5.63 -13.44
C GLU A 168 -5.26 -4.66 -14.63
N TYR A 169 -4.82 -5.16 -15.78
CA TYR A 169 -4.92 -4.46 -17.05
C TYR A 169 -5.20 -5.45 -18.19
N ASN A 170 -6.29 -5.24 -18.92
CA ASN A 170 -6.71 -6.08 -20.03
C ASN A 170 -6.85 -7.57 -19.69
N GLY A 171 -7.34 -7.90 -18.50
CA GLY A 171 -7.53 -9.27 -18.04
C GLY A 171 -6.27 -9.96 -17.54
N GLU A 172 -5.15 -9.26 -17.51
CA GLU A 172 -3.89 -9.74 -16.94
C GLU A 172 -3.50 -8.94 -15.70
N TRP A 173 -2.84 -9.59 -14.75
CA TRP A 173 -2.38 -8.97 -13.53
C TRP A 173 -0.90 -8.63 -13.59
N TYR A 174 -0.55 -7.50 -13.00
CA TYR A 174 0.81 -6.96 -12.97
C TYR A 174 1.20 -6.55 -11.58
N ALA A 175 2.43 -6.88 -11.19
CA ALA A 175 3.10 -6.33 -10.02
C ALA A 175 3.99 -5.18 -10.47
N PHE A 176 3.80 -4.01 -9.85
CA PHE A 176 4.67 -2.86 -9.97
C PHE A 176 5.55 -2.81 -8.73
N TYR A 177 6.83 -2.62 -8.90
CA TYR A 177 7.80 -2.53 -7.83
C TYR A 177 8.98 -1.66 -8.27
N HIS A 178 10.06 -1.64 -7.55
CA HIS A 178 11.25 -0.92 -7.95
C HIS A 178 12.53 -1.70 -7.65
N ASN A 179 13.57 -1.39 -8.41
CA ASN A 179 14.92 -1.85 -8.15
C ASN A 179 15.93 -0.71 -8.31
N CYS A 180 17.20 -0.95 -8.00
CA CYS A 180 18.28 0.01 -8.16
C CYS A 180 19.37 -0.45 -9.15
N SER A 181 19.05 -1.38 -10.05
CA SER A 181 20.00 -1.97 -10.98
C SER A 181 20.62 -0.95 -11.95
N ILE A 182 19.85 0.07 -12.34
CA ILE A 182 20.33 1.14 -13.23
C ILE A 182 21.30 2.09 -12.50
N SER A 183 20.96 2.48 -11.28
CA SER A 183 21.73 3.46 -10.52
C SER A 183 22.90 2.87 -9.73
N GLY A 184 22.80 1.59 -9.37
CA GLY A 184 23.71 0.93 -8.42
C GLY A 184 23.63 1.48 -6.98
N ARG A 185 22.57 2.24 -6.65
CA ARG A 185 22.39 2.88 -5.33
C ARG A 185 20.99 2.59 -4.79
N GLY A 186 20.91 2.03 -3.58
CA GLY A 186 19.67 1.58 -2.96
C GLY A 186 18.56 2.64 -2.83
N ASN A 187 18.94 3.90 -2.69
CA ASN A 187 18.02 5.05 -2.61
C ASN A 187 17.65 5.68 -3.96
N LEU A 188 18.28 5.29 -5.06
CA LEU A 188 17.97 5.76 -6.42
C LEU A 188 17.29 4.65 -7.21
N ARG A 189 15.99 4.62 -7.14
CA ARG A 189 15.13 3.52 -7.57
C ARG A 189 14.53 3.75 -8.95
N SER A 190 14.37 2.68 -9.72
CA SER A 190 13.68 2.65 -11.01
C SER A 190 12.46 1.78 -10.93
N ILE A 191 11.36 2.20 -11.55
CA ILE A 191 10.11 1.43 -11.57
C ILE A 191 10.28 0.20 -12.46
N CYS A 192 9.81 -0.94 -11.96
CA CYS A 192 9.73 -2.21 -12.65
C CYS A 192 8.28 -2.67 -12.73
N VAL A 193 7.98 -3.51 -13.70
CA VAL A 193 6.68 -4.16 -13.85
C VAL A 193 6.87 -5.57 -14.36
N ASP A 194 6.22 -6.55 -13.73
CA ASP A 194 6.18 -7.94 -14.14
C ASP A 194 4.75 -8.47 -14.15
N LYS A 195 4.53 -9.50 -14.96
CA LYS A 195 3.27 -10.25 -14.90
C LYS A 195 3.17 -10.95 -13.55
N LEU A 196 1.98 -10.89 -12.98
CA LEU A 196 1.64 -11.55 -11.73
C LEU A 196 0.69 -12.71 -12.00
N TYR A 197 1.00 -13.86 -11.45
CA TYR A 197 0.23 -15.07 -11.64
C TYR A 197 -0.41 -15.50 -10.33
N TYR A 198 -1.68 -15.92 -10.42
CA TYR A 198 -2.43 -16.50 -9.33
C TYR A 198 -2.60 -17.99 -9.57
N ASN A 199 -2.19 -18.77 -8.62
CA ASN A 199 -2.55 -20.18 -8.57
C ASN A 199 -3.26 -20.47 -7.22
N PRO A 200 -3.92 -21.61 -7.04
CA PRO A 200 -4.66 -21.89 -5.81
C PRO A 200 -3.83 -21.88 -4.52
N CYS A 201 -2.51 -21.87 -4.63
CA CYS A 201 -1.59 -22.00 -3.50
C CYS A 201 -0.63 -20.82 -3.34
N LEU A 202 -0.38 -20.01 -4.39
CA LEU A 202 0.68 -19.02 -4.37
C LEU A 202 0.44 -17.86 -5.34
N LEU A 203 0.81 -16.66 -4.92
CA LEU A 203 0.98 -15.47 -5.76
C LEU A 203 2.48 -15.37 -6.10
N TYR A 204 2.82 -15.17 -7.39
CA TYR A 204 4.24 -15.06 -7.79
C TYR A 204 4.41 -14.20 -9.03
N THR A 205 5.58 -13.58 -9.19
CA THR A 205 6.00 -12.88 -10.40
C THR A 205 6.70 -13.84 -11.39
N SER A 206 6.85 -13.43 -12.65
CA SER A 206 7.55 -14.22 -13.67
C SER A 206 8.98 -14.57 -13.29
N ASP A 207 9.67 -13.69 -12.56
CA ASP A 207 11.06 -13.90 -12.13
C ASP A 207 11.20 -14.92 -10.99
N ALA A 208 10.10 -15.22 -10.29
CA ALA A 208 10.10 -16.24 -9.24
C ALA A 208 9.81 -17.66 -9.75
N ALA A 209 9.60 -17.82 -11.07
CA ALA A 209 9.28 -19.10 -11.70
C ALA A 209 10.51 -19.82 -12.29
N ASP A 210 11.67 -19.19 -12.30
CA ASP A 210 12.99 -19.75 -12.67
C ASP A 210 13.82 -20.08 -11.42
#